data_95773ba6e7b3daab79ceb3f6062540c9
#
_entry.id   95773ba6e7b3daab79ceb3f6062540c9
#
_cell.length_a   1.000
_cell.length_b   1.000
_cell.length_c   1.000
_cell.angle_alpha   90.00
_cell.angle_beta   90.00
_cell.angle_gamma   90.00
#
_symmetry.space_group_name_H-M   'P 1'
#
loop_
_entity.id
_entity.type
_entity.pdbx_description
1 polymer ?
#
loop_
_entity_poly.entity_id
_entity_poly.type
_entity_poly.pdbx_seq_one_letter_code
_entity_poly.pdbx_strand_id
1 'polypeptide(L)'
;MNRKLVLCLSLTLIVPALCRAHHGVAAVGAVGLEGPGAPIEASSAAPLPAGRWFGYLKLDHARFRTFTAARDDEVREHDFWMLGLGYGLRSWCSLYAFVPFNVKVSEDNGYNTAGFADPSLFLVLAFAGGNGWHPVPRQESLDDLEDLHLALYGGTSLPLGRADLRDASGSIDPGMSLGFGEPAVTLGTSLTKLWADRWTGVLDVSTIRFREHTYADGHRTRFGNEWHLNLALARRLVTRAASGTRWDAVLELDGLRIGRDVSDGVPETATGGTILYLLPGLRLFKGPTSVACGVKVPLLKDLNEQPLQQGSEGTEHARLILTWSVLW
;
A
#
# COMPACT_ATOMS: atom_id res chain seq x y z
N MET A 1 19.47 38.42 -21.82
CA MET A 1 20.47 37.52 -21.20
C MET A 1 19.70 36.43 -20.47
N ASN A 2 19.49 35.31 -21.16
CA ASN A 2 18.67 34.18 -20.68
C ASN A 2 19.56 33.21 -19.88
N ARG A 3 19.29 33.05 -18.59
CA ARG A 3 19.87 31.97 -17.79
C ARG A 3 18.84 30.86 -17.69
N LYS A 4 19.05 29.81 -18.46
CA LYS A 4 18.36 28.52 -18.34
C LYS A 4 18.84 27.84 -17.05
N LEU A 5 17.94 27.65 -16.11
CA LEU A 5 18.19 26.84 -14.92
C LEU A 5 18.09 25.37 -15.34
N VAL A 6 19.24 24.72 -15.51
CA VAL A 6 19.34 23.27 -15.71
C VAL A 6 19.34 22.61 -14.33
N LEU A 7 18.23 21.98 -13.97
CA LEU A 7 18.13 21.17 -12.77
C LEU A 7 18.78 19.81 -13.07
N CYS A 8 20.06 19.66 -12.74
CA CYS A 8 20.73 18.35 -12.75
C CYS A 8 20.26 17.55 -11.54
N LEU A 9 19.45 16.53 -11.81
CA LEU A 9 19.15 15.47 -10.84
C LEU A 9 20.39 14.57 -10.76
N SER A 10 21.27 14.84 -9.81
CA SER A 10 22.42 13.97 -9.52
C SER A 10 21.92 12.76 -8.73
N LEU A 11 21.70 11.64 -9.40
CA LEU A 11 21.47 10.34 -8.79
C LEU A 11 22.79 9.85 -8.18
N THR A 12 23.03 10.12 -6.91
CA THR A 12 24.19 9.58 -6.20
C THR A 12 23.88 8.12 -5.82
N LEU A 13 24.44 7.20 -6.57
CA LEU A 13 24.52 5.79 -6.21
C LEU A 13 25.45 5.64 -5.01
N ILE A 14 24.92 5.44 -3.83
CA ILE A 14 25.66 4.97 -2.66
C ILE A 14 25.27 3.50 -2.46
N VAL A 15 26.25 2.63 -2.55
CA VAL A 15 26.22 1.20 -2.29
C VAL A 15 27.03 0.98 -1.00
N PRO A 16 26.85 -0.03 -0.24
CA PRO A 16 25.85 -0.97 0.21
C PRO A 16 25.80 -1.23 1.72
N ALA A 17 25.01 -2.10 2.15
CA ALA A 17 25.23 -3.28 2.97
C ALA A 17 24.04 -3.70 3.89
N LEU A 18 23.87 -4.92 4.09
CA LEU A 18 23.10 -6.00 4.73
C LEU A 18 22.05 -5.70 5.81
N CYS A 19 20.85 -6.33 5.65
CA CYS A 19 19.77 -6.24 6.63
C CYS A 19 18.75 -7.36 6.62
N ARG A 20 18.21 -7.65 7.78
CA ARG A 20 17.06 -8.53 7.96
C ARG A 20 15.82 -7.71 8.29
N ALA A 21 14.85 -7.68 7.37
CA ALA A 21 13.55 -7.08 7.60
C ALA A 21 12.46 -8.01 7.10
N HIS A 22 11.57 -8.37 7.98
CA HIS A 22 10.36 -9.09 7.65
C HIS A 22 9.29 -8.10 7.17
N HIS A 23 8.54 -8.46 6.13
CA HIS A 23 7.43 -7.75 5.52
C HIS A 23 7.71 -6.31 5.04
N GLY A 24 7.88 -6.17 3.76
CA GLY A 24 7.58 -4.90 3.10
C GLY A 24 6.07 -4.79 2.97
N VAL A 25 5.49 -3.74 3.52
CA VAL A 25 4.05 -3.49 3.44
C VAL A 25 3.63 -3.41 1.98
N ALA A 26 3.11 -4.50 1.45
CA ALA A 26 2.29 -4.47 0.27
C ALA A 26 0.88 -3.96 0.67
N ALA A 27 0.80 -2.77 1.23
CA ALA A 27 -0.48 -2.13 1.42
C ALA A 27 -1.10 -1.92 0.04
N VAL A 28 -2.08 -2.73 -0.28
CA VAL A 28 -2.85 -2.67 -1.54
C VAL A 28 -3.81 -1.47 -1.50
N GLY A 29 -3.32 -0.33 -1.02
CA GLY A 29 -4.07 0.89 -0.84
C GLY A 29 -4.53 1.61 -2.12
N ALA A 30 -4.56 0.91 -3.25
CA ALA A 30 -5.00 1.50 -4.52
C ALA A 30 -6.04 0.66 -5.25
N VAL A 31 -6.68 -0.30 -4.56
CA VAL A 31 -7.77 -1.06 -5.14
C VAL A 31 -9.07 -0.28 -5.02
N GLY A 32 -9.26 0.66 -5.90
CA GLY A 32 -10.40 1.56 -5.95
C GLY A 32 -10.03 2.86 -6.62
N LEU A 33 -11.00 3.59 -7.12
CA LEU A 33 -10.76 4.83 -7.81
C LEU A 33 -10.13 5.86 -6.89
N GLU A 34 -9.06 6.44 -7.36
CA GLU A 34 -8.59 7.72 -6.93
C GLU A 34 -9.37 8.84 -7.63
N GLY A 35 -10.58 9.10 -7.17
CA GLY A 35 -11.41 10.23 -7.61
C GLY A 35 -11.58 11.25 -6.50
N PRO A 36 -12.40 12.29 -6.73
CA PRO A 36 -12.78 13.25 -5.71
C PRO A 36 -13.29 12.57 -4.44
N GLY A 37 -12.65 12.86 -3.28
CA GLY A 37 -12.95 12.22 -2.02
C GLY A 37 -12.25 10.88 -1.78
N ALA A 38 -11.38 10.43 -2.68
CA ALA A 38 -10.63 9.20 -2.48
C ALA A 38 -9.64 9.32 -1.31
N PRO A 39 -9.46 8.26 -0.52
CA PRO A 39 -8.42 8.17 0.48
C PRO A 39 -7.03 8.03 -0.16
N ILE A 40 -5.97 8.06 0.67
CA ILE A 40 -4.58 7.92 0.21
C ILE A 40 -4.16 6.44 0.23
N GLU A 41 -4.55 5.69 1.27
CA GLU A 41 -4.23 4.27 1.45
C GLU A 41 -5.45 3.36 1.46
N ALA A 42 -6.55 3.76 2.11
CA ALA A 42 -7.76 2.94 2.14
C ALA A 42 -8.38 2.79 0.74
N SER A 43 -8.90 1.62 0.42
CA SER A 43 -9.58 1.36 -0.85
C SER A 43 -10.99 1.96 -0.84
N SER A 44 -11.37 2.68 -1.89
CA SER A 44 -12.74 3.19 -2.04
C SER A 44 -13.63 2.24 -2.85
N ALA A 45 -14.94 2.38 -2.69
CA ALA A 45 -15.92 1.57 -3.42
C ALA A 45 -16.22 2.06 -4.84
N ALA A 46 -15.51 3.09 -5.32
CA ALA A 46 -15.74 3.63 -6.66
C ALA A 46 -15.00 2.84 -7.74
N PRO A 47 -15.69 2.25 -8.72
CA PRO A 47 -15.06 1.52 -9.82
C PRO A 47 -14.54 2.47 -10.89
N LEU A 48 -13.69 1.97 -11.80
CA LEU A 48 -13.30 2.70 -12.99
C LEU A 48 -14.49 2.80 -13.96
N PRO A 49 -14.69 3.95 -14.62
CA PRO A 49 -15.69 4.05 -15.67
C PRO A 49 -15.42 3.06 -16.81
N ALA A 50 -16.49 2.48 -17.39
CA ALA A 50 -16.36 1.48 -18.44
C ALA A 50 -15.53 1.99 -19.64
N GLY A 51 -14.54 1.21 -20.07
CA GLY A 51 -13.65 1.52 -21.19
C GLY A 51 -12.54 2.52 -20.87
N ARG A 52 -12.40 2.96 -19.62
CA ARG A 52 -11.35 3.91 -19.22
C ARG A 52 -10.14 3.17 -18.65
N TRP A 53 -8.97 3.73 -18.89
CA TRP A 53 -7.72 3.31 -18.32
C TRP A 53 -7.33 4.20 -17.13
N PHE A 54 -6.66 3.62 -16.18
CA PHE A 54 -6.14 4.28 -14.99
C PHE A 54 -4.68 3.95 -14.82
N GLY A 55 -3.84 4.97 -14.67
CA GLY A 55 -2.43 4.84 -14.32
C GLY A 55 -2.19 5.33 -12.90
N TYR A 56 -1.33 4.66 -12.17
CA TYR A 56 -1.05 4.93 -10.78
C TYR A 56 0.43 4.78 -10.44
N LEU A 57 0.95 5.70 -9.65
CA LEU A 57 2.26 5.62 -9.02
C LEU A 57 2.12 5.96 -7.53
N LYS A 58 2.59 5.08 -6.67
CA LYS A 58 2.77 5.32 -5.23
C LYS A 58 4.25 5.30 -4.90
N LEU A 59 4.66 6.23 -4.04
CA LEU A 59 5.97 6.26 -3.38
C LEU A 59 5.70 6.28 -1.87
N ASP A 60 6.27 5.35 -1.15
CA ASP A 60 6.19 5.23 0.30
C ASP A 60 7.62 5.15 0.84
N HIS A 61 8.00 6.14 1.67
CA HIS A 61 9.30 6.19 2.33
C HIS A 61 9.10 6.06 3.82
N ALA A 62 9.62 4.97 4.41
CA ALA A 62 9.56 4.71 5.84
C ALA A 62 10.95 4.79 6.47
N ARG A 63 11.03 5.45 7.64
CA ARG A 63 12.19 5.44 8.53
C ARG A 63 11.85 4.71 9.82
N PHE A 64 12.66 3.74 10.17
CA PHE A 64 12.48 2.92 11.34
C PHE A 64 13.34 3.41 12.51
N ARG A 65 12.98 2.99 13.71
CA ARG A 65 13.75 3.28 14.91
C ARG A 65 15.01 2.44 14.91
N THR A 66 16.11 3.04 15.34
CA THR A 66 17.35 2.32 15.63
C THR A 66 17.11 1.37 16.79
N PHE A 67 17.56 0.13 16.65
CA PHE A 67 17.41 -0.90 17.67
C PHE A 67 18.62 -0.95 18.62
N THR A 68 18.45 -1.67 19.70
CA THR A 68 19.52 -1.91 20.66
C THR A 68 20.47 -2.98 20.14
N ALA A 69 21.66 -3.10 20.73
CA ALA A 69 22.65 -4.13 20.39
C ALA A 69 22.16 -5.58 20.50
N ALA A 70 20.97 -5.82 21.04
CA ALA A 70 20.31 -7.13 21.04
C ALA A 70 19.62 -7.46 19.69
N ARG A 71 19.62 -6.53 18.73
CA ARG A 71 18.91 -6.61 17.45
C ARG A 71 19.72 -5.88 16.37
N ASP A 72 20.78 -6.51 15.94
CA ASP A 72 21.85 -5.86 15.16
C ASP A 72 21.52 -5.58 13.68
N ASP A 73 20.50 -6.19 13.10
CA ASP A 73 20.30 -6.22 11.64
C ASP A 73 18.91 -5.79 11.18
N GLU A 74 18.33 -4.79 11.82
CA GLU A 74 16.99 -4.32 11.48
C GLU A 74 16.98 -3.29 10.34
N VAL A 75 15.84 -3.09 9.68
CA VAL A 75 15.68 -2.10 8.61
C VAL A 75 15.77 -0.69 9.16
N ARG A 76 16.65 0.11 8.63
CA ARG A 76 16.72 1.54 8.90
C ARG A 76 15.76 2.36 8.03
N GLU A 77 15.71 2.04 6.76
CA GLU A 77 14.90 2.76 5.77
C GLU A 77 14.30 1.78 4.76
N HIS A 78 13.06 2.02 4.35
CA HIS A 78 12.40 1.26 3.30
C HIS A 78 11.70 2.21 2.34
N ASP A 79 12.07 2.12 1.06
CA ASP A 79 11.36 2.76 -0.03
C ASP A 79 10.53 1.70 -0.76
N PHE A 80 9.24 1.95 -0.81
CA PHE A 80 8.29 1.14 -1.58
C PHE A 80 7.69 1.99 -2.70
N TRP A 81 7.88 1.54 -3.92
CA TRP A 81 7.34 2.16 -5.12
C TRP A 81 6.35 1.19 -5.74
N MET A 82 5.21 1.67 -6.19
CA MET A 82 4.22 0.81 -6.84
C MET A 82 3.71 1.49 -8.10
N LEU A 83 3.91 0.83 -9.24
CA LEU A 83 3.25 1.18 -10.50
C LEU A 83 1.95 0.40 -10.60
N GLY A 84 0.86 1.08 -10.98
CA GLY A 84 -0.45 0.48 -11.16
C GLY A 84 -1.03 0.80 -12.52
N LEU A 85 -1.75 -0.16 -13.08
CA LEU A 85 -2.56 -0.01 -14.27
C LEU A 85 -3.94 -0.60 -13.99
N GLY A 86 -4.99 0.17 -14.28
CA GLY A 86 -6.38 -0.27 -14.14
C GLY A 86 -7.14 -0.14 -15.44
N TYR A 87 -8.19 -0.96 -15.60
CA TYR A 87 -9.13 -0.89 -16.72
C TYR A 87 -10.56 -1.17 -16.28
N GLY A 88 -11.47 -0.26 -16.62
CA GLY A 88 -12.90 -0.43 -16.39
C GLY A 88 -13.54 -1.36 -17.43
N LEU A 89 -13.79 -2.61 -17.06
CA LEU A 89 -14.49 -3.58 -17.94
C LEU A 89 -15.96 -3.22 -18.10
N ARG A 90 -16.58 -2.80 -17.02
CA ARG A 90 -17.97 -2.33 -16.90
C ARG A 90 -18.00 -1.21 -15.86
N SER A 91 -19.08 -0.46 -15.78
CA SER A 91 -19.27 0.56 -14.74
C SER A 91 -19.18 -0.01 -13.30
N TRP A 92 -19.39 -1.29 -13.13
CA TRP A 92 -19.39 -2.00 -11.86
C TRP A 92 -18.27 -3.05 -11.74
N CYS A 93 -17.37 -3.15 -12.73
CA CYS A 93 -16.32 -4.17 -12.76
C CYS A 93 -15.01 -3.59 -13.32
N SER A 94 -13.95 -3.62 -12.52
CA SER A 94 -12.63 -3.12 -12.90
C SER A 94 -11.54 -4.16 -12.65
N LEU A 95 -10.51 -4.15 -13.50
CA LEU A 95 -9.29 -4.93 -13.33
C LEU A 95 -8.13 -4.00 -13.02
N TYR A 96 -7.21 -4.46 -12.13
CA TYR A 96 -5.99 -3.74 -11.81
C TYR A 96 -4.80 -4.69 -11.83
N ALA A 97 -3.67 -4.17 -12.26
CA ALA A 97 -2.36 -4.80 -12.14
C ALA A 97 -1.42 -3.84 -11.41
N PHE A 98 -0.67 -4.33 -10.45
CA PHE A 98 0.33 -3.54 -9.71
C PHE A 98 1.68 -4.21 -9.79
N VAL A 99 2.72 -3.41 -9.95
CA VAL A 99 4.11 -3.86 -9.99
C VAL A 99 4.89 -3.08 -8.93
N PRO A 100 5.19 -3.69 -7.77
CA PRO A 100 5.95 -3.05 -6.72
C PRO A 100 7.45 -3.13 -7.01
N PHE A 101 8.19 -2.13 -6.50
CA PHE A 101 9.63 -2.08 -6.46
C PHE A 101 10.06 -1.67 -5.04
N ASN A 102 10.91 -2.46 -4.41
CA ASN A 102 11.38 -2.23 -3.05
C ASN A 102 12.84 -1.83 -3.03
N VAL A 103 13.19 -0.93 -2.12
CA VAL A 103 14.55 -0.67 -1.67
C VAL A 103 14.56 -0.81 -0.15
N LYS A 104 15.30 -1.76 0.38
CA LYS A 104 15.44 -2.02 1.80
C LYS A 104 16.87 -1.74 2.22
N VAL A 105 17.05 -0.88 3.24
CA VAL A 105 18.35 -0.44 3.75
C VAL A 105 18.45 -0.76 5.23
N SER A 106 19.57 -1.35 5.67
CA SER A 106 19.79 -1.74 7.05
C SER A 106 20.40 -0.69 7.94
N GLU A 107 20.36 -0.94 9.26
CA GLU A 107 21.01 -0.10 10.26
C GLU A 107 22.53 -0.08 10.12
N ASP A 108 23.13 -1.25 9.98
CA ASP A 108 24.58 -1.42 9.91
C ASP A 108 25.14 -1.22 8.51
N ASN A 109 24.22 -1.04 7.52
CA ASN A 109 24.59 -1.03 6.13
C ASN A 109 25.18 -2.36 5.64
N GLY A 110 24.99 -3.44 6.33
CA GLY A 110 25.50 -4.76 6.02
C GLY A 110 24.85 -5.47 4.81
N TYR A 111 23.53 -5.31 4.47
CA TYR A 111 22.84 -6.00 3.36
C TYR A 111 21.65 -5.21 2.77
N ASN A 112 21.83 -4.51 1.70
CA ASN A 112 20.74 -3.80 1.04
C ASN A 112 20.20 -4.57 -0.14
N THR A 113 18.88 -4.56 -0.30
CA THR A 113 18.25 -5.14 -1.48
C THR A 113 17.43 -4.10 -2.23
N ALA A 114 17.42 -4.19 -3.55
CA ALA A 114 16.61 -3.36 -4.41
C ALA A 114 16.16 -4.16 -5.63
N GLY A 115 14.90 -3.98 -6.03
CA GLY A 115 14.36 -4.63 -7.21
C GLY A 115 12.85 -4.73 -7.22
N PHE A 116 12.35 -5.31 -8.30
CA PHE A 116 10.93 -5.60 -8.44
C PHE A 116 10.50 -6.71 -7.48
N ALA A 117 9.38 -6.47 -6.80
CA ALA A 117 8.70 -7.43 -5.94
C ALA A 117 7.63 -8.20 -6.73
N ASP A 118 6.81 -8.97 -6.02
CA ASP A 118 5.77 -9.78 -6.64
C ASP A 118 4.65 -8.90 -7.21
N PRO A 119 4.45 -8.88 -8.54
CA PRO A 119 3.32 -8.14 -9.12
C PRO A 119 2.00 -8.79 -8.72
N SER A 120 0.93 -7.99 -8.69
CA SER A 120 -0.39 -8.46 -8.29
C SER A 120 -1.47 -8.07 -9.29
N LEU A 121 -2.53 -8.89 -9.35
CA LEU A 121 -3.71 -8.71 -10.17
C LEU A 121 -4.94 -8.69 -9.27
N PHE A 122 -5.85 -7.73 -9.52
CA PHE A 122 -7.09 -7.55 -8.75
C PHE A 122 -8.30 -7.41 -9.65
N LEU A 123 -9.41 -7.97 -9.19
CA LEU A 123 -10.76 -7.74 -9.69
C LEU A 123 -11.53 -6.96 -8.63
N VAL A 124 -12.25 -5.92 -9.05
CA VAL A 124 -13.13 -5.11 -8.20
C VAL A 124 -14.54 -5.16 -8.78
N LEU A 125 -15.51 -5.47 -7.92
CA LEU A 125 -16.94 -5.46 -8.24
C LEU A 125 -17.61 -4.42 -7.35
N ALA A 126 -18.31 -3.45 -7.94
CA ALA A 126 -18.90 -2.33 -7.22
C ALA A 126 -20.42 -2.27 -7.38
N PHE A 127 -21.10 -1.96 -6.29
CA PHE A 127 -22.55 -1.90 -6.15
C PHE A 127 -22.94 -0.57 -5.51
N ALA A 128 -24.03 0.01 -6.01
CA ALA A 128 -24.68 1.16 -5.39
C ALA A 128 -25.86 0.70 -4.54
N GLY A 129 -26.03 1.32 -3.36
CA GLY A 129 -27.13 1.09 -2.43
C GLY A 129 -28.10 2.27 -2.48
N GLY A 130 -29.39 1.99 -2.49
CA GLY A 130 -30.45 2.96 -2.49
C GLY A 130 -31.76 2.21 -2.20
N ASN A 131 -32.57 1.96 -3.22
CA ASN A 131 -33.74 1.08 -3.16
C ASN A 131 -33.37 -0.41 -3.30
N GLY A 132 -32.26 -0.83 -2.63
CA GLY A 132 -31.63 -2.15 -2.75
C GLY A 132 -30.25 -2.05 -3.40
N TRP A 133 -29.47 -3.13 -3.27
CA TRP A 133 -28.14 -3.20 -3.89
C TRP A 133 -28.26 -3.56 -5.39
N HIS A 134 -27.63 -2.78 -6.25
CA HIS A 134 -27.53 -3.04 -7.68
C HIS A 134 -26.12 -2.69 -8.19
N PRO A 135 -25.67 -3.29 -9.31
CA PRO A 135 -24.40 -2.90 -9.94
C PRO A 135 -24.37 -1.40 -10.25
N VAL A 136 -23.21 -0.76 -10.05
CA VAL A 136 -23.05 0.69 -10.30
C VAL A 136 -23.48 1.04 -11.72
N PRO A 137 -24.39 2.03 -11.91
CA PRO A 137 -24.90 2.44 -13.22
C PRO A 137 -23.80 3.01 -14.14
N ARG A 138 -24.09 3.05 -15.44
CA ARG A 138 -23.12 3.46 -16.47
C ARG A 138 -22.72 4.94 -16.42
N GLN A 139 -23.58 5.79 -15.89
CA GLN A 139 -23.42 7.25 -15.88
C GLN A 139 -23.15 7.83 -14.49
N GLU A 140 -22.90 6.97 -13.51
CA GLU A 140 -22.59 7.43 -12.17
C GLU A 140 -21.16 7.96 -12.12
N SER A 141 -20.99 9.13 -11.53
CA SER A 141 -19.68 9.75 -11.28
C SER A 141 -19.32 9.66 -9.80
N LEU A 142 -18.06 9.92 -9.45
CA LEU A 142 -17.62 10.00 -8.06
C LEU A 142 -18.30 11.14 -7.28
N ASP A 143 -18.74 12.19 -7.97
CA ASP A 143 -19.51 13.28 -7.35
C ASP A 143 -20.96 12.87 -7.04
N ASP A 144 -21.44 11.76 -7.64
CA ASP A 144 -22.78 11.21 -7.44
C ASP A 144 -22.83 10.12 -6.35
N LEU A 145 -21.75 9.94 -5.55
CA LEU A 145 -21.69 8.99 -4.43
C LEU A 145 -22.53 9.43 -3.20
N GLU A 146 -23.66 10.10 -3.42
CA GLU A 146 -24.62 10.43 -2.36
C GLU A 146 -25.22 9.18 -1.74
N ASP A 147 -25.36 8.12 -2.55
CA ASP A 147 -25.76 6.80 -2.09
C ASP A 147 -24.57 6.05 -1.46
N LEU A 148 -24.88 5.02 -0.68
CA LEU A 148 -23.87 4.13 -0.12
C LEU A 148 -23.36 3.19 -1.22
N HIS A 149 -22.05 3.19 -1.45
CA HIS A 149 -21.40 2.29 -2.41
C HIS A 149 -20.64 1.20 -1.69
N LEU A 150 -20.71 -0.01 -2.22
CA LEU A 150 -20.01 -1.21 -1.76
C LEU A 150 -19.11 -1.72 -2.88
N ALA A 151 -17.84 -1.95 -2.61
CA ALA A 151 -16.98 -2.74 -3.47
C ALA A 151 -16.59 -4.06 -2.79
N LEU A 152 -16.59 -5.13 -3.56
CA LEU A 152 -15.95 -6.39 -3.22
C LEU A 152 -14.72 -6.52 -4.12
N TYR A 153 -13.58 -6.84 -3.55
CA TYR A 153 -12.38 -7.01 -4.34
C TYR A 153 -11.57 -8.22 -3.91
N GLY A 154 -10.87 -8.78 -4.86
CA GLY A 154 -9.98 -9.91 -4.63
C GLY A 154 -8.86 -9.92 -5.64
N GLY A 155 -7.72 -10.45 -5.23
CA GLY A 155 -6.54 -10.51 -6.06
C GLY A 155 -5.53 -11.53 -5.60
N THR A 156 -4.49 -11.70 -6.41
CA THR A 156 -3.36 -12.56 -6.09
C THR A 156 -2.06 -11.91 -6.52
N SER A 157 -1.00 -12.09 -5.75
CA SER A 157 0.35 -11.81 -6.21
C SER A 157 0.88 -12.98 -7.04
N LEU A 158 1.79 -12.66 -7.96
CA LEU A 158 2.52 -13.63 -8.76
C LEU A 158 3.97 -13.67 -8.24
N PRO A 159 4.53 -14.85 -7.89
CA PRO A 159 5.84 -14.97 -7.27
C PRO A 159 6.97 -14.73 -8.30
N LEU A 160 7.10 -13.51 -8.80
CA LEU A 160 8.09 -13.10 -9.78
C LEU A 160 9.24 -12.28 -9.16
N GLY A 161 9.07 -11.80 -7.93
CA GLY A 161 10.13 -11.19 -7.15
C GLY A 161 11.16 -12.22 -6.71
N ARG A 162 12.40 -11.80 -6.50
CA ARG A 162 13.47 -12.70 -6.04
C ARG A 162 13.25 -13.05 -4.57
N ALA A 163 12.96 -14.32 -4.28
CA ALA A 163 12.74 -14.84 -2.92
C ALA A 163 14.05 -15.33 -2.26
N ASP A 164 14.99 -15.90 -3.04
CA ASP A 164 16.22 -16.53 -2.56
C ASP A 164 17.42 -15.56 -2.59
N LEU A 165 17.26 -14.37 -2.02
CA LEU A 165 18.38 -13.43 -1.90
C LEU A 165 19.32 -13.86 -0.77
N ARG A 166 20.62 -13.92 -1.08
CA ARG A 166 21.66 -14.35 -0.14
C ARG A 166 22.48 -13.17 0.34
N ASP A 167 22.82 -13.18 1.59
CA ASP A 167 23.76 -12.27 2.22
C ASP A 167 25.22 -12.61 1.88
N ALA A 168 26.20 -11.86 2.42
CA ALA A 168 27.62 -12.09 2.20
C ALA A 168 28.11 -13.43 2.79
N SER A 169 27.40 -14.00 3.76
CA SER A 169 27.66 -15.33 4.34
C SER A 169 27.09 -16.46 3.50
N GLY A 170 26.22 -16.14 2.53
CA GLY A 170 25.49 -17.09 1.70
C GLY A 170 24.17 -17.54 2.31
N SER A 171 23.75 -17.00 3.45
CA SER A 171 22.47 -17.29 4.09
C SER A 171 21.32 -16.56 3.38
N ILE A 172 20.15 -17.18 3.36
CA ILE A 172 18.93 -16.56 2.82
C ILE A 172 18.18 -15.89 3.96
N ASP A 173 17.86 -14.61 3.77
CA ASP A 173 16.99 -13.87 4.66
C ASP A 173 15.64 -13.63 3.97
N PRO A 174 14.55 -14.30 4.41
CA PRO A 174 13.22 -14.10 3.88
C PRO A 174 12.76 -12.65 3.95
N GLY A 175 13.08 -11.94 5.03
CA GLY A 175 12.70 -10.55 5.23
C GLY A 175 13.37 -9.56 4.28
N MET A 176 14.53 -9.89 3.77
CA MET A 176 15.28 -9.10 2.79
C MET A 176 14.93 -9.45 1.35
N SER A 177 14.29 -10.57 1.13
CA SER A 177 13.85 -10.98 -0.18
C SER A 177 12.86 -9.97 -0.77
N LEU A 178 12.78 -9.89 -2.09
CA LEU A 178 11.91 -8.95 -2.81
C LEU A 178 10.54 -9.57 -3.11
N GLY A 179 10.45 -10.88 -3.13
CA GLY A 179 9.21 -11.65 -3.30
C GLY A 179 9.01 -12.67 -2.20
N PHE A 180 7.79 -13.19 -2.11
CA PHE A 180 7.41 -14.19 -1.12
C PHE A 180 7.68 -15.63 -1.57
N GLY A 181 8.11 -15.82 -2.84
CA GLY A 181 8.36 -17.14 -3.46
C GLY A 181 7.09 -17.91 -3.80
N GLU A 182 5.96 -17.58 -3.21
CA GLU A 182 4.64 -18.18 -3.43
C GLU A 182 3.57 -17.14 -3.64
N PRO A 183 2.46 -17.46 -4.36
CA PRO A 183 1.33 -16.53 -4.50
C PRO A 183 0.68 -16.21 -3.16
N ALA A 184 0.46 -14.93 -2.90
CA ALA A 184 -0.41 -14.48 -1.81
C ALA A 184 -1.80 -14.13 -2.36
N VAL A 185 -2.84 -14.32 -1.54
CA VAL A 185 -4.23 -14.03 -1.91
C VAL A 185 -4.75 -12.90 -1.03
N THR A 186 -5.31 -11.88 -1.67
CA THR A 186 -5.99 -10.76 -1.00
C THR A 186 -7.48 -10.82 -1.27
N LEU A 187 -8.28 -10.60 -0.22
CA LEU A 187 -9.73 -10.42 -0.32
C LEU A 187 -10.12 -9.20 0.53
N GLY A 188 -11.06 -8.41 0.05
CA GLY A 188 -11.51 -7.25 0.79
C GLY A 188 -12.86 -6.72 0.34
N THR A 189 -13.35 -5.77 1.12
CA THR A 189 -14.58 -5.03 0.89
C THR A 189 -14.41 -3.59 1.34
N SER A 190 -15.00 -2.68 0.61
CA SER A 190 -14.99 -1.25 0.92
C SER A 190 -16.40 -0.68 0.84
N LEU A 191 -16.73 0.23 1.76
CA LEU A 191 -17.93 1.05 1.75
C LEU A 191 -17.53 2.51 1.58
N THR A 192 -18.19 3.22 0.68
CA THR A 192 -17.94 4.64 0.43
C THR A 192 -19.27 5.39 0.40
N LYS A 193 -19.31 6.55 1.07
CA LYS A 193 -20.46 7.45 1.04
C LYS A 193 -20.00 8.91 1.01
N LEU A 194 -20.62 9.69 0.13
CA LEU A 194 -20.55 11.15 0.13
C LEU A 194 -21.76 11.70 0.92
N TRP A 195 -21.56 12.74 1.73
CA TRP A 195 -22.64 13.47 2.39
C TRP A 195 -22.31 14.97 2.47
N ALA A 196 -23.37 15.76 2.52
CA ALA A 196 -23.29 17.21 2.58
C ALA A 196 -22.39 17.85 1.50
N ASP A 197 -22.34 17.27 0.31
CA ASP A 197 -21.58 17.67 -0.90
C ASP A 197 -20.08 17.89 -0.70
N ARG A 198 -19.57 17.63 0.49
CA ARG A 198 -18.17 17.97 0.85
C ARG A 198 -17.42 16.90 1.62
N TRP A 199 -18.11 15.95 2.19
CA TRP A 199 -17.49 14.93 3.00
C TRP A 199 -17.63 13.57 2.35
N THR A 200 -16.54 12.84 2.22
CA THR A 200 -16.54 11.45 1.77
C THR A 200 -15.98 10.59 2.89
N GLY A 201 -16.72 9.58 3.30
CA GLY A 201 -16.28 8.57 4.24
C GLY A 201 -16.04 7.24 3.55
N VAL A 202 -15.00 6.55 3.97
CA VAL A 202 -14.65 5.21 3.49
C VAL A 202 -14.39 4.31 4.68
N LEU A 203 -14.95 3.10 4.62
CA LEU A 203 -14.59 1.98 5.48
C LEU A 203 -14.07 0.87 4.56
N ASP A 204 -12.85 0.41 4.81
CA ASP A 204 -12.22 -0.64 4.03
C ASP A 204 -11.71 -1.75 4.96
N VAL A 205 -12.04 -3.00 4.61
CA VAL A 205 -11.62 -4.20 5.36
C VAL A 205 -11.03 -5.20 4.39
N SER A 206 -9.81 -5.68 4.69
CA SER A 206 -9.18 -6.69 3.84
C SER A 206 -8.31 -7.66 4.62
N THR A 207 -7.94 -8.74 3.97
CA THR A 207 -7.00 -9.74 4.48
C THR A 207 -6.07 -10.20 3.38
N ILE A 208 -4.80 -10.42 3.74
CA ILE A 208 -3.78 -11.03 2.88
C ILE A 208 -3.41 -12.37 3.49
N ARG A 209 -3.38 -13.41 2.66
CA ARG A 209 -3.03 -14.78 3.03
C ARG A 209 -1.78 -15.20 2.30
N PHE A 210 -0.75 -15.53 3.05
CA PHE A 210 0.52 -16.01 2.53
C PHE A 210 0.57 -17.56 2.55
N ARG A 211 1.34 -18.12 1.61
CA ARG A 211 1.66 -19.53 1.56
C ARG A 211 3.07 -19.79 2.08
N GLU A 212 3.33 -21.01 2.50
CA GLU A 212 4.68 -21.45 2.88
C GLU A 212 5.54 -21.59 1.64
N HIS A 213 6.71 -20.97 1.64
CA HIS A 213 7.74 -21.11 0.62
C HIS A 213 8.91 -21.93 1.15
N THR A 214 9.47 -22.79 0.29
CA THR A 214 10.71 -23.51 0.58
C THR A 214 11.86 -22.89 -0.17
N TYR A 215 12.79 -22.30 0.56
CA TYR A 215 13.97 -21.65 0.01
C TYR A 215 15.00 -22.64 -0.52
N ALA A 216 15.95 -22.15 -1.33
CA ALA A 216 16.95 -22.98 -1.98
C ALA A 216 17.94 -23.66 -1.01
N ASP A 217 18.00 -23.26 0.26
CA ASP A 217 18.76 -23.90 1.33
C ASP A 217 17.96 -24.95 2.10
N GLY A 218 16.68 -25.14 1.74
CA GLY A 218 15.76 -26.09 2.37
C GLY A 218 14.95 -25.52 3.55
N HIS A 219 15.24 -24.30 3.98
CA HIS A 219 14.46 -23.58 4.99
C HIS A 219 13.04 -23.27 4.48
N ARG A 220 12.04 -23.32 5.34
CA ARG A 220 10.66 -23.02 4.97
C ARG A 220 10.11 -21.87 5.81
N THR A 221 9.55 -20.87 5.14
CA THR A 221 8.90 -19.76 5.83
C THR A 221 7.50 -19.51 5.27
N ARG A 222 6.56 -19.28 6.15
CA ARG A 222 5.25 -18.74 5.85
C ARG A 222 5.06 -17.46 6.62
N PHE A 223 4.95 -16.36 5.91
CA PHE A 223 4.69 -15.06 6.51
C PHE A 223 3.32 -14.99 7.21
N GLY A 224 3.23 -14.20 8.27
CA GLY A 224 2.00 -13.99 9.03
C GLY A 224 0.91 -13.36 8.17
N ASN A 225 -0.30 -13.91 8.22
CA ASN A 225 -1.43 -13.34 7.50
C ASN A 225 -1.78 -11.95 8.04
N GLU A 226 -2.21 -11.07 7.15
CA GLU A 226 -2.56 -9.70 7.49
C GLU A 226 -4.07 -9.48 7.48
N TRP A 227 -4.54 -8.60 8.38
CA TRP A 227 -5.87 -8.04 8.42
C TRP A 227 -5.78 -6.52 8.48
N HIS A 228 -6.51 -5.86 7.61
CA HIS A 228 -6.57 -4.42 7.53
C HIS A 228 -7.99 -3.94 7.85
N LEU A 229 -8.10 -2.89 8.64
CA LEU A 229 -9.35 -2.17 8.91
C LEU A 229 -9.05 -0.69 8.81
N ASN A 230 -9.45 -0.06 7.71
CA ASN A 230 -9.13 1.32 7.40
C ASN A 230 -10.39 2.17 7.40
N LEU A 231 -10.32 3.33 8.02
CA LEU A 231 -11.35 4.36 8.04
C LEU A 231 -10.76 5.63 7.44
N ALA A 232 -11.40 6.18 6.42
CA ALA A 232 -10.96 7.43 5.83
C ALA A 232 -12.08 8.46 5.81
N LEU A 233 -11.71 9.71 6.04
CA LEU A 233 -12.56 10.87 5.93
C LEU A 233 -11.88 11.90 5.04
N ALA A 234 -12.48 12.22 3.90
CA ALA A 234 -12.02 13.28 3.03
C ALA A 234 -12.99 14.48 3.08
N ARG A 235 -12.43 15.69 3.10
CA ARG A 235 -13.19 16.92 3.06
C ARG A 235 -12.77 17.77 1.87
N ARG A 236 -13.74 18.15 1.04
CA ARG A 236 -13.56 19.11 -0.04
C ARG A 236 -13.29 20.50 0.55
N LEU A 237 -12.10 21.05 0.30
CA LEU A 237 -11.69 22.36 0.77
C LEU A 237 -12.02 23.45 -0.26
N VAL A 238 -11.60 23.25 -1.50
CA VAL A 238 -11.71 24.23 -2.58
C VAL A 238 -12.02 23.52 -3.89
N THR A 239 -12.98 24.05 -4.65
CA THR A 239 -13.23 23.66 -6.04
C THR A 239 -13.20 24.90 -6.93
N ARG A 240 -12.36 24.88 -7.96
CA ARG A 240 -12.27 25.91 -8.99
C ARG A 240 -12.68 25.31 -10.32
N ALA A 241 -13.99 25.37 -10.63
CA ALA A 241 -14.56 24.77 -11.84
C ALA A 241 -13.87 25.26 -13.12
N ALA A 242 -13.57 26.56 -13.23
CA ALA A 242 -12.92 27.16 -14.40
C ALA A 242 -11.55 26.56 -14.74
N SER A 243 -10.80 26.06 -13.74
CA SER A 243 -9.49 25.41 -13.93
C SER A 243 -9.53 23.88 -13.79
N GLY A 244 -10.70 23.29 -13.52
CA GLY A 244 -10.84 21.87 -13.22
C GLY A 244 -10.03 21.44 -12.01
N THR A 245 -9.82 22.33 -11.03
CA THR A 245 -8.95 22.09 -9.87
C THR A 245 -9.78 21.92 -8.62
N ARG A 246 -9.44 20.90 -7.82
CA ARG A 246 -10.05 20.63 -6.52
C ARG A 246 -8.98 20.23 -5.52
N TRP A 247 -9.13 20.70 -4.26
CA TRP A 247 -8.33 20.28 -3.12
C TRP A 247 -9.19 19.60 -2.09
N ASP A 248 -8.74 18.45 -1.62
CA ASP A 248 -9.36 17.69 -0.52
C ASP A 248 -8.34 17.52 0.61
N ALA A 249 -8.77 17.74 1.85
CA ALA A 249 -8.07 17.24 3.03
C ALA A 249 -8.50 15.82 3.29
N VAL A 250 -7.56 14.95 3.64
CA VAL A 250 -7.79 13.53 3.92
C VAL A 250 -7.25 13.20 5.31
N LEU A 251 -8.01 12.43 6.07
CA LEU A 251 -7.59 11.87 7.34
C LEU A 251 -7.96 10.39 7.36
N GLU A 252 -6.97 9.52 7.58
CA GLU A 252 -7.20 8.07 7.67
C GLU A 252 -6.76 7.52 9.03
N LEU A 253 -7.45 6.49 9.48
CA LEU A 253 -7.08 5.61 10.58
C LEU A 253 -6.94 4.21 10.00
N ASP A 254 -5.72 3.70 10.00
CA ASP A 254 -5.39 2.40 9.40
C ASP A 254 -5.02 1.41 10.49
N GLY A 255 -5.89 0.44 10.72
CA GLY A 255 -5.65 -0.69 11.61
C GLY A 255 -5.02 -1.85 10.85
N LEU A 256 -3.89 -2.33 11.32
CA LEU A 256 -3.16 -3.47 10.78
C LEU A 256 -2.95 -4.51 11.88
N ARG A 257 -3.36 -5.75 11.61
CA ARG A 257 -3.02 -6.91 12.43
C ARG A 257 -2.25 -7.92 11.59
N ILE A 258 -1.03 -8.24 12.03
CA ILE A 258 -0.13 -9.21 11.40
C ILE A 258 -0.05 -10.44 12.28
N GLY A 259 -0.23 -11.62 11.69
CA GLY A 259 0.01 -12.91 12.35
C GLY A 259 1.51 -13.12 12.60
N ARG A 260 1.84 -14.13 13.39
CA ARG A 260 3.24 -14.56 13.51
C ARG A 260 3.69 -15.28 12.24
N ASP A 261 4.93 -15.06 11.86
CA ASP A 261 5.59 -15.86 10.84
C ASP A 261 5.81 -17.29 11.37
N VAL A 262 5.94 -18.22 10.47
CA VAL A 262 6.19 -19.62 10.80
C VAL A 262 7.40 -20.08 10.02
N SER A 263 8.46 -20.45 10.75
CA SER A 263 9.71 -20.93 10.19
C SER A 263 9.89 -22.39 10.52
N ASP A 264 10.06 -23.24 9.51
CA ASP A 264 10.13 -24.71 9.62
C ASP A 264 9.04 -25.33 10.50
N GLY A 265 7.81 -24.79 10.40
CA GLY A 265 6.64 -25.23 11.15
C GLY A 265 6.55 -24.67 12.58
N VAL A 266 7.50 -23.84 13.02
CA VAL A 266 7.52 -23.22 14.35
C VAL A 266 7.13 -21.75 14.24
N PRO A 267 6.12 -21.26 14.99
CA PRO A 267 5.80 -19.82 15.02
C PRO A 267 6.93 -18.99 15.61
N GLU A 268 7.33 -17.94 14.92
CA GLU A 268 8.32 -16.97 15.38
C GLU A 268 7.69 -15.98 16.37
N THR A 269 8.09 -16.05 17.62
CA THR A 269 7.46 -15.32 18.72
C THR A 269 7.65 -13.81 18.61
N ALA A 270 8.75 -13.37 18.02
CA ALA A 270 9.13 -11.96 17.84
C ALA A 270 8.66 -11.36 16.49
N THR A 271 7.61 -11.90 15.88
CA THR A 271 7.01 -11.37 14.66
C THR A 271 5.52 -11.08 14.83
N GLY A 272 5.00 -10.15 14.03
CA GLY A 272 3.59 -9.77 14.02
C GLY A 272 3.13 -8.92 15.21
N GLY A 273 1.86 -8.61 15.25
CA GLY A 273 1.24 -7.75 16.25
C GLY A 273 0.06 -6.97 15.70
N THR A 274 -0.35 -5.92 16.43
CA THR A 274 -1.44 -5.03 16.03
C THR A 274 -0.98 -3.58 16.09
N ILE A 275 -1.27 -2.81 15.04
CA ILE A 275 -0.86 -1.42 14.92
C ILE A 275 -2.06 -0.60 14.45
N LEU A 276 -2.21 0.60 15.00
CA LEU A 276 -3.13 1.62 14.52
C LEU A 276 -2.33 2.83 14.08
N TYR A 277 -2.50 3.23 12.83
CA TYR A 277 -1.86 4.39 12.24
C TYR A 277 -2.84 5.55 12.07
N LEU A 278 -2.30 6.77 12.10
CA LEU A 278 -2.97 7.99 11.65
C LEU A 278 -2.26 8.49 10.39
N LEU A 279 -3.04 8.87 9.37
CA LEU A 279 -2.54 9.40 8.12
C LEU A 279 -3.30 10.69 7.76
N PRO A 280 -2.85 11.87 8.22
CA PRO A 280 -3.27 13.14 7.66
C PRO A 280 -2.63 13.38 6.29
N GLY A 281 -3.40 13.94 5.36
CA GLY A 281 -2.90 14.23 4.03
C GLY A 281 -3.74 15.24 3.24
N LEU A 282 -3.26 15.54 2.05
CA LEU A 282 -3.91 16.44 1.09
C LEU A 282 -3.93 15.76 -0.29
N ARG A 283 -5.00 15.97 -1.03
CA ARG A 283 -5.14 15.52 -2.42
C ARG A 283 -5.53 16.68 -3.32
N LEU A 284 -4.82 16.81 -4.43
CA LEU A 284 -5.09 17.75 -5.50
C LEU A 284 -5.60 16.99 -6.72
N PHE A 285 -6.73 17.41 -7.27
CA PHE A 285 -7.21 17.00 -8.59
C PHE A 285 -7.04 18.13 -9.59
N LYS A 286 -6.62 17.80 -10.80
CA LYS A 286 -6.57 18.71 -11.92
C LYS A 286 -6.91 17.98 -13.22
N GLY A 287 -8.14 18.18 -13.69
CA GLY A 287 -8.68 17.40 -14.82
C GLY A 287 -8.63 15.89 -14.50
N PRO A 288 -8.05 15.06 -15.40
CA PRO A 288 -7.99 13.61 -15.19
C PRO A 288 -6.88 13.15 -14.24
N THR A 289 -6.09 14.06 -13.69
CA THR A 289 -4.92 13.75 -12.87
C THR A 289 -5.17 14.05 -11.41
N SER A 290 -4.67 13.20 -10.51
CA SER A 290 -4.60 13.51 -9.09
C SER A 290 -3.19 13.32 -8.53
N VAL A 291 -2.88 14.09 -7.47
CA VAL A 291 -1.67 13.95 -6.67
C VAL A 291 -2.07 13.99 -5.21
N ALA A 292 -1.61 13.05 -4.41
CA ALA A 292 -1.81 13.13 -2.96
C ALA A 292 -0.49 13.00 -2.20
N CYS A 293 -0.45 13.61 -1.02
CA CYS A 293 0.65 13.51 -0.08
C CYS A 293 0.09 13.31 1.33
N GLY A 294 0.64 12.36 2.07
CA GLY A 294 0.28 12.09 3.45
C GLY A 294 1.47 11.67 4.29
N VAL A 295 1.34 11.84 5.60
CA VAL A 295 2.33 11.38 6.58
C VAL A 295 1.64 10.38 7.50
N LYS A 296 2.04 9.12 7.43
CA LYS A 296 1.51 8.02 8.23
C LYS A 296 2.36 7.83 9.48
N VAL A 297 1.73 7.89 10.64
CA VAL A 297 2.40 7.73 11.94
C VAL A 297 1.71 6.66 12.77
N PRO A 298 2.45 5.77 13.46
CA PRO A 298 1.85 4.80 14.37
C PRO A 298 1.35 5.51 15.64
N LEU A 299 0.04 5.39 15.92
CA LEU A 299 -0.60 5.92 17.13
C LEU A 299 -0.55 4.93 18.29
N LEU A 300 -0.96 3.70 18.01
CA LEU A 300 -1.00 2.61 18.97
C LEU A 300 -0.34 1.39 18.34
N LYS A 301 0.38 0.64 19.15
CA LYS A 301 1.03 -0.60 18.74
C LYS A 301 1.11 -1.58 19.90
N ASP A 302 0.77 -2.81 19.59
CA ASP A 302 0.87 -3.98 20.44
C ASP A 302 1.57 -5.07 19.63
N LEU A 303 2.91 -5.03 19.65
CA LEU A 303 3.76 -5.94 18.90
C LEU A 303 4.12 -7.15 19.77
N ASN A 304 4.15 -8.32 19.17
CA ASN A 304 4.59 -9.54 19.85
C ASN A 304 6.07 -9.40 20.24
N GLU A 305 6.39 -9.62 21.53
CA GLU A 305 7.75 -9.49 22.06
C GLU A 305 8.47 -8.23 21.57
N GLN A 306 7.86 -7.07 21.78
CA GLN A 306 8.30 -5.78 21.24
C GLN A 306 9.81 -5.48 21.38
N PRO A 307 10.51 -5.84 22.50
CA PRO A 307 11.95 -5.64 22.60
C PRO A 307 12.80 -6.49 21.65
N LEU A 308 12.23 -7.59 21.14
CA LEU A 308 12.87 -8.56 20.24
C LEU A 308 12.17 -8.62 18.88
N GLN A 309 11.28 -7.66 18.60
CA GLN A 309 10.49 -7.64 17.35
C GLN A 309 11.41 -7.64 16.14
N GLN A 310 11.24 -8.61 15.26
CA GLN A 310 11.99 -8.74 14.00
C GLN A 310 11.26 -8.14 12.81
N GLY A 311 9.98 -7.78 12.95
CA GLY A 311 9.22 -7.10 11.91
C GLY A 311 9.47 -5.59 11.89
N SER A 312 9.52 -5.00 10.72
CA SER A 312 9.68 -3.54 10.57
C SER A 312 8.39 -2.77 10.84
N GLU A 313 7.22 -3.38 10.63
CA GLU A 313 5.92 -2.75 10.80
C GLU A 313 5.67 -2.32 12.26
N GLY A 314 5.24 -1.08 12.42
CA GLY A 314 4.98 -0.46 13.73
C GLY A 314 6.21 0.03 14.46
N THR A 315 7.41 -0.23 13.95
CA THR A 315 8.66 0.29 14.52
C THR A 315 9.11 1.59 13.84
N GLU A 316 8.47 1.96 12.75
CA GLU A 316 8.71 3.23 12.06
C GLU A 316 8.38 4.45 12.93
N HIS A 317 9.12 5.54 12.69
CA HIS A 317 8.79 6.87 13.21
C HIS A 317 7.64 7.47 12.44
N ALA A 318 7.72 7.43 11.12
CA ALA A 318 6.72 7.91 10.18
C ALA A 318 6.98 7.34 8.78
N ARG A 319 5.94 7.36 7.95
CA ARG A 319 6.03 7.11 6.51
C ARG A 319 5.58 8.35 5.75
N LEU A 320 6.33 8.76 4.75
CA LEU A 320 5.90 9.75 3.78
C LEU A 320 5.31 9.01 2.58
N ILE A 321 4.06 9.33 2.25
CA ILE A 321 3.35 8.69 1.14
C ILE A 321 3.03 9.75 0.10
N LEU A 322 3.42 9.50 -1.15
CA LEU A 322 3.06 10.29 -2.31
C LEU A 322 2.36 9.39 -3.32
N THR A 323 1.23 9.84 -3.85
CA THR A 323 0.55 9.15 -4.94
C THR A 323 0.35 10.10 -6.11
N TRP A 324 0.42 9.55 -7.30
CA TRP A 324 0.04 10.21 -8.55
C TRP A 324 -0.82 9.27 -9.37
N SER A 325 -1.89 9.80 -9.94
CA SER A 325 -2.76 9.01 -10.80
C SER A 325 -3.29 9.79 -11.98
N VAL A 326 -3.67 9.08 -13.02
CA VAL A 326 -4.29 9.64 -14.23
C VAL A 326 -5.34 8.67 -14.76
N LEU A 327 -6.49 9.24 -15.18
CA LEU A 327 -7.60 8.52 -15.81
C LEU A 327 -7.74 9.00 -17.27
N TRP A 328 -7.77 8.08 -18.26
CA TRP A 328 -7.91 8.44 -19.69
C TRP A 328 -8.80 7.49 -20.49
#